data_2c96ab24c622efa35288d3c067cd5735
#
_entry.id   2c96ab24c622efa35288d3c067cd5735
#
_cell.length_a   1.000
_cell.length_b   1.000
_cell.length_c   1.000
_cell.angle_alpha   90.00
_cell.angle_beta   90.00
_cell.angle_gamma   90.00
#
_symmetry.space_group_name_H-M   'P 1'
#
loop_
_entity.id
_entity.type
_entity.pdbx_description
1 polymer ?
#
loop_
_entity_poly.entity_id
_entity_poly.type
_entity_poly.pdbx_seq_one_letter_code
_entity_poly.pdbx_strand_id
1 'polypeptide(L)'
;TEDLYSIGIKLIILTTGRHFMERRNFLRGAALAGTGAALATPAVSGGHGTVLTMVQSWPRGFAVLDDAARYFADMVAQMSDGTLTIDRKAPGELVGALEVFDAVTSGQADMYHSADYYFIGQHPALAFYTAVPFGGTAQEITNWYYHGGGEQIHDEIGQIFNFKGLLAGNSGGQSGGWFRKEMTSPDDFNGLKYRMPGLGGRVLGKLGASVQNIPGGELYQALSSGALDGLEWVGPAADERAGFWEVAKVYYTAGFHEPGSALSANMNLDKWNS
;
A
#
# COMPACT_ATOMS: atom_id res chain seq x y z
N THR A 1 -24.73 -2.72 45.22
CA THR A 1 -23.45 -2.28 45.73
C THR A 1 -22.73 -1.58 44.64
N GLU A 2 -22.89 -0.28 44.75
CA GLU A 2 -22.44 0.77 43.82
C GLU A 2 -20.94 1.07 44.03
N ASP A 3 -20.44 1.85 43.09
CA ASP A 3 -19.18 2.58 43.10
C ASP A 3 -17.91 1.84 42.62
N LEU A 4 -17.66 2.06 41.35
CA LEU A 4 -16.33 2.26 40.79
C LEU A 4 -16.41 2.73 39.30
N TYR A 5 -16.82 3.97 39.04
CA TYR A 5 -16.49 4.70 37.81
C TYR A 5 -16.58 6.21 38.03
N SER A 6 -15.50 6.77 38.56
CA SER A 6 -15.29 8.22 38.50
C SER A 6 -13.78 8.48 38.45
N ILE A 7 -13.21 8.37 37.26
CA ILE A 7 -11.92 9.01 36.99
C ILE A 7 -12.22 10.18 36.06
N GLY A 8 -12.36 11.36 36.66
CA GLY A 8 -12.55 12.63 35.98
C GLY A 8 -11.27 13.05 35.24
N ILE A 9 -11.32 13.10 33.92
CA ILE A 9 -10.30 13.77 33.12
C ILE A 9 -10.62 15.27 33.17
N LYS A 10 -9.83 16.02 33.93
CA LYS A 10 -9.85 17.47 33.95
C LYS A 10 -9.17 17.99 32.67
N LEU A 11 -9.96 18.42 31.70
CA LEU A 11 -9.47 19.11 30.50
C LEU A 11 -9.03 20.52 30.91
N ILE A 12 -7.73 20.76 30.97
CA ILE A 12 -7.19 22.13 31.14
C ILE A 12 -7.20 22.81 29.77
N ILE A 13 -8.18 23.67 29.55
CA ILE A 13 -8.21 24.57 28.39
C ILE A 13 -7.31 25.75 28.75
N LEU A 14 -6.09 25.76 28.20
CA LEU A 14 -5.24 26.93 28.18
C LEU A 14 -5.76 27.88 27.08
N THR A 15 -6.50 28.90 27.51
CA THR A 15 -6.86 30.05 26.65
C THR A 15 -5.62 30.89 26.41
N THR A 16 -4.90 30.63 25.33
CA THR A 16 -3.93 31.60 24.82
C THR A 16 -4.70 32.69 24.07
N GLY A 17 -4.73 33.88 24.63
CA GLY A 17 -5.31 35.06 24.01
C GLY A 17 -4.62 35.34 22.66
N ARG A 18 -5.34 35.13 21.58
CA ARG A 18 -4.95 35.61 20.26
C ARG A 18 -5.34 37.08 20.16
N HIS A 19 -4.39 37.99 20.25
CA HIS A 19 -4.56 39.34 19.78
C HIS A 19 -4.78 39.32 18.26
N PHE A 20 -6.02 39.48 17.83
CA PHE A 20 -6.35 39.76 16.45
C PHE A 20 -5.90 41.21 16.13
N MET A 21 -4.80 41.33 15.38
CA MET A 21 -4.46 42.61 14.76
C MET A 21 -5.47 42.87 13.63
N GLU A 22 -6.29 43.95 13.79
CA GLU A 22 -7.24 44.34 12.77
C GLU A 22 -6.52 44.72 11.46
N ARG A 23 -6.94 44.11 10.35
CA ARG A 23 -6.44 44.37 8.98
C ARG A 23 -6.41 45.84 8.61
N ARG A 24 -7.20 46.66 9.28
CA ARG A 24 -7.35 48.10 9.03
C ARG A 24 -6.12 48.93 9.51
N ASN A 25 -5.36 48.45 10.46
CA ASN A 25 -4.19 49.16 10.98
C ASN A 25 -2.87 48.84 10.21
N PHE A 26 -2.87 47.73 9.45
CA PHE A 26 -1.73 47.37 8.60
C PHE A 26 -1.62 48.26 7.35
N LEU A 27 -2.78 48.73 6.84
CA LEU A 27 -2.80 49.57 5.62
C LEU A 27 -2.52 51.05 5.84
N ARG A 28 -2.45 51.52 7.09
CA ARG A 28 -2.13 52.94 7.40
C ARG A 28 -0.65 53.22 7.60
N GLY A 29 0.18 52.21 7.75
CA GLY A 29 1.63 52.31 7.90
C GLY A 29 2.44 52.33 6.58
N ALA A 30 1.81 52.03 5.44
CA ALA A 30 2.51 51.84 4.15
C ALA A 30 2.53 53.10 3.24
N ALA A 31 2.06 54.26 3.71
CA ALA A 31 1.85 55.43 2.84
C ALA A 31 2.93 56.56 2.94
N LEU A 32 4.04 56.35 3.63
CA LEU A 32 5.10 57.37 3.75
C LEU A 32 6.50 56.75 3.73
N ALA A 33 6.93 56.23 2.59
CA ALA A 33 8.37 56.14 2.22
C ALA A 33 8.47 55.92 0.70
N GLY A 34 8.24 56.96 -0.06
CA GLY A 34 8.68 56.98 -1.45
C GLY A 34 10.16 57.28 -1.51
N THR A 35 10.95 56.34 -1.96
CA THR A 35 12.14 56.51 -2.83
C THR A 35 12.68 55.11 -3.16
N GLY A 36 12.78 54.86 -4.44
CA GLY A 36 13.33 53.73 -5.19
C GLY A 36 14.32 52.80 -4.51
N ALA A 37 13.84 51.70 -4.02
CA ALA A 37 14.58 50.45 -4.06
C ALA A 37 13.66 49.47 -4.76
N ALA A 38 14.00 49.11 -6.00
CA ALA A 38 13.42 47.94 -6.64
C ALA A 38 13.75 46.76 -5.71
N LEU A 39 12.76 46.35 -4.89
CA LEU A 39 12.78 45.07 -4.22
C LEU A 39 12.86 44.05 -5.34
N ALA A 40 14.06 43.54 -5.59
CA ALA A 40 14.19 42.30 -6.34
C ALA A 40 13.32 41.28 -5.61
N THR A 41 12.12 41.02 -6.15
CA THR A 41 11.40 39.81 -5.80
C THR A 41 12.41 38.69 -6.02
N PRO A 42 12.67 37.85 -5.01
CA PRO A 42 13.46 36.66 -5.27
C PRO A 42 12.76 36.02 -6.47
N ALA A 43 13.47 35.89 -7.59
CA ALA A 43 13.03 35.04 -8.67
C ALA A 43 12.86 33.69 -8.02
N VAL A 44 11.61 33.29 -7.80
CA VAL A 44 11.30 31.87 -7.57
C VAL A 44 11.80 31.24 -8.86
N SER A 45 13.04 30.73 -8.80
CA SER A 45 13.54 29.84 -9.81
C SER A 45 12.47 28.75 -9.90
N GLY A 46 11.72 28.76 -10.98
CA GLY A 46 10.80 27.69 -11.31
C GLY A 46 11.64 26.44 -11.57
N GLY A 47 12.14 25.85 -10.48
CA GLY A 47 12.73 24.53 -10.51
C GLY A 47 11.61 23.63 -11.01
N HIS A 48 11.79 23.06 -12.19
CA HIS A 48 10.91 22.00 -12.66
C HIS A 48 10.96 20.90 -11.59
N GLY A 49 9.84 20.73 -10.86
CA GLY A 49 9.76 19.67 -9.84
C GLY A 49 10.06 18.32 -10.49
N THR A 50 10.66 17.43 -9.70
CA THR A 50 10.91 16.06 -10.16
C THR A 50 9.59 15.28 -10.14
N VAL A 51 9.28 14.62 -11.24
CA VAL A 51 8.13 13.71 -11.35
C VAL A 51 8.65 12.29 -11.42
N LEU A 52 8.27 11.45 -10.44
CA LEU A 52 8.58 10.02 -10.44
C LEU A 52 7.43 9.24 -11.07
N THR A 53 7.74 8.29 -11.92
CA THR A 53 6.76 7.36 -12.48
C THR A 53 6.62 6.14 -11.56
N MET A 54 5.41 5.96 -10.98
CA MET A 54 5.06 4.79 -10.18
C MET A 54 4.13 3.86 -10.94
N VAL A 55 4.54 2.63 -11.17
CA VAL A 55 3.66 1.55 -11.65
C VAL A 55 3.06 0.80 -10.46
N GLN A 56 1.80 0.38 -10.54
CA GLN A 56 1.15 -0.31 -9.43
C GLN A 56 0.47 -1.61 -9.87
N SER A 57 0.33 -2.57 -8.93
CA SER A 57 -0.25 -3.88 -9.22
C SER A 57 -1.77 -3.93 -9.15
N TRP A 58 -2.44 -2.85 -8.82
CA TRP A 58 -3.89 -2.76 -8.69
C TRP A 58 -4.50 -1.65 -9.52
N PRO A 59 -5.74 -1.89 -10.02
CA PRO A 59 -6.49 -0.87 -10.73
C PRO A 59 -6.79 0.34 -9.86
N ARG A 60 -7.02 1.48 -10.50
CA ARG A 60 -7.49 2.69 -9.80
C ARG A 60 -8.82 2.44 -9.12
N GLY A 61 -8.96 2.97 -7.92
CA GLY A 61 -10.19 2.84 -7.11
C GLY A 61 -10.32 1.51 -6.35
N PHE A 62 -9.33 0.61 -6.42
CA PHE A 62 -9.32 -0.57 -5.55
C PHE A 62 -9.11 -0.14 -4.10
N ALA A 63 -10.13 -0.41 -3.28
CA ALA A 63 -10.14 -0.05 -1.88
C ALA A 63 -8.90 -0.59 -1.16
N VAL A 64 -8.38 0.20 -0.22
CA VAL A 64 -7.18 -0.08 0.57
C VAL A 64 -5.89 -0.01 -0.26
N LEU A 65 -5.81 -0.74 -1.37
CA LEU A 65 -4.56 -0.93 -2.13
C LEU A 65 -4.22 0.29 -3.00
N ASP A 66 -5.16 0.76 -3.83
CA ASP A 66 -4.96 2.02 -4.58
C ASP A 66 -5.02 3.24 -3.68
N ASP A 67 -5.81 3.17 -2.58
CA ASP A 67 -5.85 4.24 -1.58
C ASP A 67 -4.48 4.43 -0.91
N ALA A 68 -3.76 3.35 -0.58
CA ALA A 68 -2.42 3.41 -0.02
C ALA A 68 -1.41 4.03 -1.00
N ALA A 69 -1.43 3.59 -2.28
CA ALA A 69 -0.58 4.16 -3.32
C ALA A 69 -0.85 5.65 -3.54
N ARG A 70 -2.13 6.04 -3.54
CA ARG A 70 -2.54 7.46 -3.68
C ARG A 70 -2.08 8.27 -2.47
N TYR A 71 -2.34 7.79 -1.25
CA TYR A 71 -1.94 8.46 -0.03
C TYR A 71 -0.43 8.67 0.04
N PHE A 72 0.35 7.64 -0.32
CA PHE A 72 1.81 7.74 -0.40
C PHE A 72 2.24 8.85 -1.38
N ALA A 73 1.68 8.88 -2.59
CA ALA A 73 2.01 9.90 -3.58
C ALA A 73 1.62 11.31 -3.12
N ASP A 74 0.44 11.46 -2.51
CA ASP A 74 -0.06 12.74 -1.99
C ASP A 74 0.84 13.27 -0.84
N MET A 75 1.29 12.37 0.05
CA MET A 75 2.18 12.73 1.16
C MET A 75 3.57 13.15 0.67
N VAL A 76 4.13 12.47 -0.33
CA VAL A 76 5.41 12.87 -0.95
C VAL A 76 5.30 14.28 -1.53
N ALA A 77 4.22 14.57 -2.25
CA ALA A 77 3.99 15.89 -2.82
C ALA A 77 3.83 16.97 -1.73
N GLN A 78 3.08 16.68 -0.67
CA GLN A 78 2.88 17.62 0.45
C GLN A 78 4.18 17.88 1.23
N MET A 79 4.93 16.84 1.55
CA MET A 79 6.18 16.96 2.32
C MET A 79 7.29 17.66 1.55
N SER A 80 7.26 17.62 0.22
CA SER A 80 8.24 18.26 -0.66
C SER A 80 7.79 19.65 -1.15
N ASP A 81 6.66 20.17 -0.66
CA ASP A 81 6.03 21.40 -1.18
C ASP A 81 5.87 21.40 -2.72
N GLY A 82 5.53 20.21 -3.27
CA GLY A 82 5.29 19.96 -4.68
C GLY A 82 6.55 19.88 -5.55
N THR A 83 7.75 19.95 -4.96
CA THR A 83 9.01 19.81 -5.71
C THR A 83 9.30 18.38 -6.14
N LEU A 84 8.68 17.39 -5.46
CA LEU A 84 8.70 15.98 -5.83
C LEU A 84 7.25 15.50 -5.94
N THR A 85 6.88 14.94 -7.07
CA THR A 85 5.55 14.39 -7.32
C THR A 85 5.63 13.00 -7.91
N ILE A 86 4.56 12.21 -7.76
CA ILE A 86 4.49 10.84 -8.26
C ILE A 86 3.34 10.72 -9.26
N ASP A 87 3.66 10.39 -10.49
CA ASP A 87 2.70 10.04 -11.53
C ASP A 87 2.42 8.53 -11.47
N ARG A 88 1.23 8.16 -10.96
CA ARG A 88 0.83 6.78 -10.76
C ARG A 88 0.25 6.18 -12.04
N LYS A 89 0.72 5.00 -12.42
CA LYS A 89 0.26 4.22 -13.56
C LYS A 89 -0.45 2.96 -13.11
N ALA A 90 -1.71 2.81 -13.47
CA ALA A 90 -2.47 1.58 -13.24
C ALA A 90 -2.00 0.44 -14.17
N PRO A 91 -2.33 -0.82 -13.86
CA PRO A 91 -2.03 -1.95 -14.74
C PRO A 91 -2.51 -1.71 -16.16
N GLY A 92 -1.62 -1.94 -17.12
CA GLY A 92 -1.87 -1.73 -18.55
C GLY A 92 -1.61 -0.32 -19.07
N GLU A 93 -1.39 0.69 -18.20
CA GLU A 93 -1.00 2.04 -18.64
C GLU A 93 0.47 2.09 -19.10
N LEU A 94 1.36 1.34 -18.47
CA LEU A 94 2.76 1.20 -18.84
C LEU A 94 3.19 -0.28 -18.90
N VAL A 95 2.90 -1.04 -17.84
CA VAL A 95 3.19 -2.48 -17.72
C VAL A 95 2.00 -3.21 -17.09
N GLY A 96 1.98 -4.54 -17.17
CA GLY A 96 0.99 -5.38 -16.49
C GLY A 96 1.16 -5.39 -14.98
N ALA A 97 0.12 -5.82 -14.27
CA ALA A 97 0.06 -5.78 -12.79
C ALA A 97 1.19 -6.54 -12.08
N LEU A 98 1.67 -7.64 -12.66
CA LEU A 98 2.74 -8.47 -12.10
C LEU A 98 4.12 -8.23 -12.76
N GLU A 99 4.21 -7.25 -13.68
CA GLU A 99 5.43 -6.87 -14.38
C GLU A 99 6.13 -5.66 -13.73
N VAL A 100 5.52 -5.09 -12.68
CA VAL A 100 5.99 -3.86 -12.04
C VAL A 100 7.38 -4.01 -11.41
N PHE A 101 7.73 -5.20 -10.92
CA PHE A 101 9.06 -5.50 -10.38
C PHE A 101 10.13 -5.37 -11.47
N ASP A 102 9.93 -6.05 -12.60
CA ASP A 102 10.89 -6.01 -13.71
C ASP A 102 11.01 -4.61 -14.31
N ALA A 103 9.90 -3.87 -14.40
CA ALA A 103 9.88 -2.49 -14.88
C ALA A 103 10.76 -1.57 -14.03
N VAL A 104 10.72 -1.72 -12.71
CA VAL A 104 11.51 -0.88 -11.79
C VAL A 104 12.97 -1.34 -11.73
N THR A 105 13.22 -2.62 -11.62
CA THR A 105 14.59 -3.15 -11.54
C THR A 105 15.39 -2.90 -12.81
N SER A 106 14.73 -2.84 -13.98
CA SER A 106 15.34 -2.46 -15.26
C SER A 106 15.42 -0.96 -15.53
N GLY A 107 14.80 -0.12 -14.68
CA GLY A 107 14.76 1.34 -14.86
C GLY A 107 13.71 1.82 -15.87
N GLN A 108 12.76 0.98 -16.30
CA GLN A 108 11.65 1.39 -17.16
C GLN A 108 10.64 2.28 -16.41
N ALA A 109 10.51 2.08 -15.10
CA ALA A 109 9.75 2.93 -14.19
C ALA A 109 10.64 3.30 -12.99
N ASP A 110 10.34 4.45 -12.34
CA ASP A 110 11.14 4.90 -11.20
C ASP A 110 10.82 4.12 -9.93
N MET A 111 9.56 3.71 -9.74
CA MET A 111 9.14 2.96 -8.57
C MET A 111 7.87 2.14 -8.85
N TYR A 112 7.62 1.15 -7.98
CA TYR A 112 6.34 0.45 -7.98
C TYR A 112 5.63 0.52 -6.63
N HIS A 113 4.31 0.34 -6.62
CA HIS A 113 3.52 0.06 -5.43
C HIS A 113 2.85 -1.30 -5.58
N SER A 114 3.27 -2.26 -4.74
CA SER A 114 2.87 -3.65 -4.85
C SER A 114 2.96 -4.40 -3.51
N ALA A 115 2.69 -5.70 -3.56
CA ALA A 115 2.96 -6.66 -2.50
C ALA A 115 4.14 -7.54 -2.95
N ASP A 116 5.24 -7.50 -2.21
CA ASP A 116 6.50 -8.10 -2.64
C ASP A 116 6.41 -9.63 -2.82
N TYR A 117 5.50 -10.31 -2.11
CA TYR A 117 5.29 -11.75 -2.28
C TYR A 117 4.81 -12.15 -3.69
N TYR A 118 4.30 -11.23 -4.51
CA TYR A 118 3.99 -11.52 -5.92
C TYR A 118 5.25 -11.91 -6.70
N PHE A 119 6.40 -11.46 -6.25
CA PHE A 119 7.70 -11.66 -6.90
C PHE A 119 8.55 -12.74 -6.20
N ILE A 120 7.91 -13.63 -5.44
CA ILE A 120 8.58 -14.77 -4.75
C ILE A 120 9.34 -15.69 -5.73
N GLY A 121 9.00 -15.65 -7.01
CA GLY A 121 9.71 -16.34 -8.08
C GLY A 121 11.08 -15.72 -8.38
N GLN A 122 11.25 -14.42 -8.16
CA GLN A 122 12.52 -13.72 -8.33
C GLN A 122 13.45 -14.00 -7.14
N HIS A 123 12.93 -13.87 -5.92
CA HIS A 123 13.67 -14.23 -4.71
C HIS A 123 12.69 -14.66 -3.58
N PRO A 124 12.92 -15.82 -2.95
CA PRO A 124 11.98 -16.36 -1.96
C PRO A 124 11.84 -15.49 -0.71
N ALA A 125 12.85 -14.69 -0.35
CA ALA A 125 12.78 -13.79 0.79
C ALA A 125 11.78 -12.63 0.59
N LEU A 126 11.39 -12.28 -0.64
CA LEU A 126 10.37 -11.26 -0.92
C LEU A 126 9.01 -11.59 -0.29
N ALA A 127 8.74 -12.88 -0.03
CA ALA A 127 7.53 -13.28 0.68
C ALA A 127 7.41 -12.66 2.08
N PHE A 128 8.52 -12.50 2.79
CA PHE A 128 8.55 -12.03 4.17
C PHE A 128 8.26 -10.53 4.30
N TYR A 129 8.32 -9.78 3.21
CA TYR A 129 8.05 -8.34 3.18
C TYR A 129 6.57 -8.00 2.93
N THR A 130 5.74 -9.01 2.73
CA THR A 130 4.30 -8.84 2.64
C THR A 130 3.60 -9.53 3.81
N ALA A 131 3.60 -10.87 3.83
CA ALA A 131 2.91 -11.61 4.87
C ALA A 131 3.48 -13.03 5.05
N VAL A 132 3.41 -13.51 6.29
CA VAL A 132 3.76 -14.89 6.66
C VAL A 132 2.53 -15.52 7.32
N PRO A 133 2.12 -16.74 6.93
CA PRO A 133 1.04 -17.46 7.61
C PRO A 133 1.29 -17.54 9.11
N PHE A 134 0.27 -17.19 9.91
CA PHE A 134 0.35 -17.05 11.38
C PHE A 134 1.42 -16.06 11.88
N GLY A 135 1.92 -15.17 11.01
CA GLY A 135 2.95 -14.20 11.31
C GLY A 135 2.47 -12.95 12.02
N GLY A 136 3.24 -11.86 11.87
CA GLY A 136 2.96 -10.59 12.53
C GLY A 136 1.75 -9.84 12.00
N THR A 137 1.10 -9.11 12.89
CA THR A 137 0.12 -8.06 12.56
C THR A 137 0.80 -6.89 11.84
N ALA A 138 0.01 -5.95 11.31
CA ALA A 138 0.54 -4.74 10.67
C ALA A 138 1.56 -4.00 11.54
N GLN A 139 1.28 -3.88 12.85
CA GLN A 139 2.17 -3.22 13.80
C GLN A 139 3.49 -4.00 13.98
N GLU A 140 3.41 -5.32 14.12
CA GLU A 140 4.57 -6.18 14.33
C GLU A 140 5.47 -6.24 13.10
N ILE A 141 4.89 -6.32 11.88
CA ILE A 141 5.65 -6.26 10.63
C ILE A 141 6.37 -4.91 10.50
N THR A 142 5.69 -3.79 10.79
CA THR A 142 6.28 -2.47 10.77
C THR A 142 7.43 -2.35 11.77
N ASN A 143 7.25 -2.84 12.99
CA ASN A 143 8.30 -2.85 14.01
C ASN A 143 9.49 -3.73 13.61
N TRP A 144 9.24 -4.92 13.07
CA TRP A 144 10.30 -5.77 12.55
C TRP A 144 11.07 -5.08 11.41
N TYR A 145 10.36 -4.44 10.49
CA TYR A 145 10.99 -3.76 9.36
C TYR A 145 11.95 -2.67 9.83
N TYR A 146 11.49 -1.73 10.66
CA TYR A 146 12.31 -0.58 11.06
C TYR A 146 13.24 -0.83 12.25
N HIS A 147 12.95 -1.80 13.10
CA HIS A 147 13.67 -2.01 14.37
C HIS A 147 14.19 -3.45 14.56
N GLY A 148 13.75 -4.38 13.73
CA GLY A 148 14.12 -5.79 13.80
C GLY A 148 15.11 -6.25 12.71
N GLY A 149 15.66 -5.31 11.93
CA GLY A 149 16.61 -5.61 10.85
C GLY A 149 15.96 -5.91 9.50
N GLY A 150 14.63 -5.80 9.39
CA GLY A 150 13.90 -6.07 8.15
C GLY A 150 14.31 -5.15 7.01
N GLU A 151 14.45 -3.84 7.27
CA GLU A 151 14.89 -2.87 6.27
C GLU A 151 16.30 -3.20 5.75
N GLN A 152 17.24 -3.51 6.64
CA GLN A 152 18.59 -3.84 6.24
C GLN A 152 18.63 -5.06 5.28
N ILE A 153 17.89 -6.13 5.62
CA ILE A 153 17.83 -7.32 4.76
C ILE A 153 17.12 -6.99 3.44
N HIS A 154 16.10 -6.12 3.46
CA HIS A 154 15.42 -5.69 2.24
C HIS A 154 16.36 -4.92 1.32
N ASP A 155 17.23 -4.07 1.89
CA ASP A 155 18.26 -3.36 1.15
C ASP A 155 19.31 -4.32 0.56
N GLU A 156 19.70 -5.38 1.28
CA GLU A 156 20.60 -6.42 0.74
C GLU A 156 19.98 -7.11 -0.49
N ILE A 157 18.68 -7.42 -0.46
CA ILE A 157 17.96 -7.94 -1.63
C ILE A 157 17.87 -6.87 -2.72
N GLY A 158 17.61 -5.62 -2.33
CA GLY A 158 17.56 -4.48 -3.24
C GLY A 158 18.86 -4.26 -4.01
N GLN A 159 20.02 -4.50 -3.39
CA GLN A 159 21.31 -4.44 -4.09
C GLN A 159 21.44 -5.52 -5.20
N ILE A 160 20.80 -6.67 -5.02
CA ILE A 160 20.83 -7.74 -6.03
C ILE A 160 19.97 -7.35 -7.25
N PHE A 161 18.83 -6.70 -7.01
CA PHE A 161 17.82 -6.42 -8.03
C PHE A 161 17.71 -4.95 -8.42
N ASN A 162 18.59 -4.08 -7.95
CA ASN A 162 18.61 -2.66 -8.25
C ASN A 162 17.34 -1.91 -7.75
N PHE A 163 16.92 -2.15 -6.49
CA PHE A 163 15.86 -1.35 -5.87
C PHE A 163 16.18 -0.94 -4.42
N LYS A 164 15.58 0.14 -3.95
CA LYS A 164 15.46 0.54 -2.54
C LYS A 164 14.04 0.23 -2.07
N GLY A 165 13.93 -0.58 -1.01
CA GLY A 165 12.66 -0.93 -0.41
C GLY A 165 12.10 0.14 0.51
N LEU A 166 10.79 0.41 0.43
CA LEU A 166 10.06 1.32 1.30
C LEU A 166 8.71 0.69 1.67
N LEU A 167 8.33 0.71 2.94
CA LEU A 167 6.96 0.37 3.33
C LEU A 167 6.00 1.51 2.98
N ALA A 168 4.89 1.19 2.33
CA ALA A 168 3.92 2.18 1.84
C ALA A 168 2.47 1.76 2.02
N GLY A 169 2.19 0.98 3.05
CA GLY A 169 0.84 0.59 3.41
C GLY A 169 0.75 -0.78 4.06
N ASN A 170 -0.45 -1.15 4.47
CA ASN A 170 -0.77 -2.47 4.98
C ASN A 170 -2.27 -2.74 4.78
N SER A 171 -2.65 -3.93 4.32
CA SER A 171 -4.06 -4.28 4.15
C SER A 171 -4.76 -4.63 5.48
N GLY A 172 -3.99 -4.78 6.57
CA GLY A 172 -4.48 -5.37 7.81
C GLY A 172 -4.62 -6.89 7.71
N GLY A 173 -5.30 -7.48 8.69
CA GLY A 173 -5.61 -8.92 8.68
C GLY A 173 -6.60 -9.27 7.57
N GLN A 174 -6.27 -10.28 6.79
CA GLN A 174 -7.09 -10.68 5.66
C GLN A 174 -8.04 -11.85 6.01
N SER A 175 -9.14 -11.92 5.25
CA SER A 175 -10.15 -12.97 5.39
C SER A 175 -9.76 -14.22 4.62
N GLY A 176 -10.33 -15.38 5.02
CA GLY A 176 -10.09 -16.66 4.35
C GLY A 176 -10.58 -16.74 2.91
N GLY A 177 -11.50 -15.85 2.52
CA GLY A 177 -11.88 -15.62 1.13
C GLY A 177 -13.24 -16.16 0.72
N TRP A 178 -13.48 -16.13 -0.58
CA TRP A 178 -14.72 -16.47 -1.27
C TRP A 178 -14.63 -17.83 -1.94
N PHE A 179 -15.68 -18.61 -1.80
CA PHE A 179 -15.77 -19.96 -2.36
C PHE A 179 -17.12 -20.19 -3.05
N ARG A 180 -17.12 -21.01 -4.10
CA ARG A 180 -18.35 -21.41 -4.79
C ARG A 180 -19.14 -22.45 -4.02
N LYS A 181 -18.47 -23.22 -3.14
CA LYS A 181 -19.05 -24.26 -2.27
C LYS A 181 -18.51 -24.13 -0.86
N GLU A 182 -19.22 -24.70 0.10
CA GLU A 182 -18.73 -24.83 1.46
C GLU A 182 -17.48 -25.72 1.52
N MET A 183 -16.54 -25.32 2.38
CA MET A 183 -15.33 -26.06 2.70
C MET A 183 -15.51 -26.62 4.10
N THR A 184 -15.61 -27.93 4.22
CA THR A 184 -15.96 -28.62 5.47
C THR A 184 -14.78 -29.37 6.10
N SER A 185 -13.76 -29.62 5.29
CA SER A 185 -12.54 -30.31 5.72
C SER A 185 -11.32 -29.87 4.92
N PRO A 186 -10.10 -30.14 5.38
CA PRO A 186 -8.89 -29.90 4.60
C PRO A 186 -8.87 -30.66 3.26
N ASP A 187 -9.55 -31.77 3.15
CA ASP A 187 -9.61 -32.57 1.91
C ASP A 187 -10.33 -31.84 0.77
N ASP A 188 -11.19 -30.86 1.11
CA ASP A 188 -11.90 -30.05 0.12
C ASP A 188 -10.97 -29.15 -0.70
N PHE A 189 -9.74 -28.94 -0.23
CA PHE A 189 -8.70 -28.24 -0.99
C PHE A 189 -8.11 -29.08 -2.12
N ASN A 190 -8.25 -30.40 -2.08
CA ASN A 190 -7.68 -31.25 -3.12
C ASN A 190 -8.32 -30.99 -4.49
N GLY A 191 -7.52 -30.56 -5.45
CA GLY A 191 -7.96 -30.17 -6.79
C GLY A 191 -8.68 -28.83 -6.88
N LEU A 192 -8.87 -28.08 -5.77
CA LEU A 192 -9.52 -26.79 -5.77
C LEU A 192 -8.68 -25.76 -6.57
N LYS A 193 -9.27 -25.13 -7.56
CA LYS A 193 -8.66 -24.03 -8.29
C LYS A 193 -8.83 -22.76 -7.48
N TYR A 194 -7.76 -22.35 -6.81
CA TYR A 194 -7.81 -21.28 -5.83
C TYR A 194 -6.77 -20.19 -6.10
N ARG A 195 -7.17 -18.94 -6.00
CA ARG A 195 -6.22 -17.82 -6.05
C ARG A 195 -5.77 -17.48 -4.64
N MET A 196 -4.49 -17.63 -4.39
CA MET A 196 -3.82 -17.16 -3.17
C MET A 196 -2.33 -16.98 -3.47
N PRO A 197 -1.79 -15.76 -3.38
CA PRO A 197 -0.36 -15.51 -3.59
C PRO A 197 0.49 -15.90 -2.37
N GLY A 198 1.78 -15.75 -2.49
CA GLY A 198 2.72 -15.83 -1.39
C GLY A 198 2.82 -17.20 -0.73
N LEU A 199 3.18 -17.19 0.55
CA LEU A 199 3.37 -18.42 1.34
C LEU A 199 2.05 -19.13 1.65
N GLY A 200 0.96 -18.39 1.81
CA GLY A 200 -0.38 -18.97 2.00
C GLY A 200 -0.75 -19.90 0.85
N GLY A 201 -0.55 -19.44 -0.39
CA GLY A 201 -0.77 -20.27 -1.57
C GLY A 201 0.11 -21.51 -1.61
N ARG A 202 1.37 -21.41 -1.20
CA ARG A 202 2.26 -22.59 -1.09
C ARG A 202 1.76 -23.63 -0.07
N VAL A 203 1.17 -23.16 1.04
CA VAL A 203 0.54 -24.05 2.04
C VAL A 203 -0.64 -24.79 1.41
N LEU A 204 -1.57 -24.06 0.77
CA LEU A 204 -2.74 -24.70 0.12
C LEU A 204 -2.33 -25.64 -1.02
N GLY A 205 -1.28 -25.30 -1.76
CA GLY A 205 -0.73 -26.22 -2.76
C GLY A 205 -0.27 -27.56 -2.18
N LYS A 206 0.27 -27.56 -0.94
CA LYS A 206 0.63 -28.81 -0.24
C LYS A 206 -0.58 -29.61 0.26
N LEU A 207 -1.77 -28.97 0.39
CA LEU A 207 -3.04 -29.62 0.64
C LEU A 207 -3.72 -30.11 -0.65
N GLY A 208 -3.05 -29.98 -1.80
CA GLY A 208 -3.54 -30.46 -3.09
C GLY A 208 -4.31 -29.43 -3.92
N ALA A 209 -4.39 -28.16 -3.49
CA ALA A 209 -5.02 -27.10 -4.28
C ALA A 209 -4.19 -26.76 -5.52
N SER A 210 -4.89 -26.46 -6.63
CA SER A 210 -4.31 -25.84 -7.82
C SER A 210 -4.29 -24.34 -7.64
N VAL A 211 -3.18 -23.85 -7.05
CA VAL A 211 -3.05 -22.44 -6.67
C VAL A 211 -2.53 -21.60 -7.83
N GLN A 212 -3.12 -20.41 -8.00
CA GLN A 212 -2.77 -19.46 -9.04
C GLN A 212 -2.51 -18.08 -8.41
N ASN A 213 -1.56 -17.33 -8.98
CA ASN A 213 -1.34 -15.92 -8.67
C ASN A 213 -1.91 -15.06 -9.81
N ILE A 214 -3.18 -14.67 -9.67
CA ILE A 214 -3.91 -13.86 -10.66
C ILE A 214 -4.00 -12.43 -10.14
N PRO A 215 -3.76 -11.41 -11.00
CA PRO A 215 -3.92 -10.00 -10.64
C PRO A 215 -5.32 -9.66 -10.15
N GLY A 216 -5.42 -8.72 -9.19
CA GLY A 216 -6.70 -8.33 -8.58
C GLY A 216 -7.77 -7.92 -9.57
N GLY A 217 -7.41 -7.18 -10.62
CA GLY A 217 -8.34 -6.72 -11.66
C GLY A 217 -8.99 -7.84 -12.49
N GLU A 218 -8.43 -9.05 -12.47
CA GLU A 218 -8.91 -10.20 -13.25
C GLU A 218 -9.74 -11.20 -12.41
N LEU A 219 -9.76 -11.02 -11.07
CA LEU A 219 -10.31 -12.01 -10.14
C LEU A 219 -11.82 -12.21 -10.31
N TYR A 220 -12.59 -11.14 -10.49
CA TYR A 220 -14.02 -11.22 -10.70
C TYR A 220 -14.35 -12.09 -11.93
N GLN A 221 -13.66 -11.82 -13.04
CA GLN A 221 -13.86 -12.57 -14.28
C GLN A 221 -13.44 -14.04 -14.15
N ALA A 222 -12.30 -14.31 -13.49
CA ALA A 222 -11.81 -15.67 -13.26
C ALA A 222 -12.77 -16.48 -12.38
N LEU A 223 -13.33 -15.87 -11.33
CA LEU A 223 -14.32 -16.49 -10.47
C LEU A 223 -15.67 -16.68 -11.20
N SER A 224 -16.12 -15.66 -11.94
CA SER A 224 -17.38 -15.69 -12.71
C SER A 224 -17.39 -16.78 -13.78
N SER A 225 -16.31 -16.92 -14.54
CA SER A 225 -16.17 -17.93 -15.60
C SER A 225 -15.98 -19.36 -15.09
N GLY A 226 -15.67 -19.57 -13.80
CA GLY A 226 -15.32 -20.87 -13.24
C GLY A 226 -13.86 -21.30 -13.52
N ALA A 227 -13.01 -20.38 -13.97
CA ALA A 227 -11.57 -20.60 -14.01
C ALA A 227 -11.00 -20.76 -12.59
N LEU A 228 -11.65 -20.13 -11.58
CA LEU A 228 -11.42 -20.33 -10.16
C LEU A 228 -12.65 -20.92 -9.46
N ASP A 229 -12.42 -21.74 -8.46
CA ASP A 229 -13.43 -22.27 -7.52
C ASP A 229 -13.54 -21.39 -6.26
N GLY A 230 -12.50 -20.59 -6.00
CA GLY A 230 -12.45 -19.63 -4.90
C GLY A 230 -11.22 -18.72 -4.98
N LEU A 231 -11.23 -17.69 -4.15
CA LEU A 231 -10.14 -16.74 -4.03
C LEU A 231 -10.13 -16.08 -2.65
N GLU A 232 -8.98 -15.64 -2.21
CA GLU A 232 -8.84 -14.61 -1.18
C GLU A 232 -8.50 -13.25 -1.83
N TRP A 233 -8.79 -12.16 -1.11
CA TRP A 233 -8.40 -10.83 -1.56
C TRP A 233 -7.90 -9.97 -0.40
N VAL A 234 -8.77 -9.30 0.34
CA VAL A 234 -8.39 -8.49 1.49
C VAL A 234 -9.31 -8.78 2.67
N GLY A 235 -10.57 -8.36 2.57
CA GLY A 235 -11.54 -8.46 3.65
C GLY A 235 -12.87 -7.80 3.26
N PRO A 236 -13.89 -7.84 4.14
CA PRO A 236 -15.27 -7.56 3.77
C PRO A 236 -15.46 -6.25 2.99
N ALA A 237 -14.85 -5.15 3.43
CA ALA A 237 -15.05 -3.84 2.83
C ALA A 237 -14.43 -3.71 1.42
N ALA A 238 -13.26 -4.31 1.19
CA ALA A 238 -12.61 -4.30 -0.12
C ALA A 238 -13.25 -5.32 -1.06
N ASP A 239 -13.57 -6.49 -0.53
CA ASP A 239 -14.13 -7.63 -1.28
C ASP A 239 -15.56 -7.33 -1.75
N GLU A 240 -16.37 -6.61 -0.94
CA GLU A 240 -17.69 -6.13 -1.33
C GLU A 240 -17.62 -5.24 -2.55
N ARG A 241 -16.68 -4.28 -2.57
CA ARG A 241 -16.48 -3.36 -3.71
C ARG A 241 -15.98 -4.08 -4.96
N ALA A 242 -15.24 -5.18 -4.79
CA ALA A 242 -14.80 -6.02 -5.90
C ALA A 242 -15.92 -6.90 -6.47
N GLY A 243 -17.08 -7.01 -5.81
CA GLY A 243 -18.27 -7.70 -6.30
C GLY A 243 -18.21 -9.23 -6.21
N PHE A 244 -17.25 -9.81 -5.49
CA PHE A 244 -17.08 -11.28 -5.43
C PHE A 244 -18.30 -12.00 -4.91
N TRP A 245 -19.09 -11.37 -4.03
CA TRP A 245 -20.35 -11.87 -3.48
C TRP A 245 -21.43 -12.15 -4.54
N GLU A 246 -21.34 -11.56 -5.71
CA GLU A 246 -22.27 -11.81 -6.81
C GLU A 246 -22.08 -13.22 -7.38
N VAL A 247 -20.84 -13.69 -7.44
CA VAL A 247 -20.43 -14.92 -8.16
C VAL A 247 -19.99 -16.05 -7.23
N ALA A 248 -19.65 -15.77 -5.97
CA ALA A 248 -19.37 -16.77 -4.92
C ALA A 248 -20.22 -16.46 -3.68
N LYS A 249 -20.84 -17.48 -3.08
CA LYS A 249 -21.84 -17.29 -2.02
C LYS A 249 -21.35 -17.69 -0.63
N VAL A 250 -20.20 -18.32 -0.54
CA VAL A 250 -19.60 -18.74 0.73
C VAL A 250 -18.40 -17.86 1.01
N TYR A 251 -18.40 -17.24 2.18
CA TYR A 251 -17.32 -16.35 2.63
C TYR A 251 -16.81 -16.76 4.00
N TYR A 252 -15.50 -16.96 4.11
CA TYR A 252 -14.84 -17.26 5.37
C TYR A 252 -14.05 -16.05 5.85
N THR A 253 -14.39 -15.57 7.04
CA THR A 253 -13.70 -14.42 7.67
C THR A 253 -12.40 -14.80 8.34
N ALA A 254 -12.26 -16.07 8.77
CA ALA A 254 -11.03 -16.54 9.40
C ALA A 254 -9.95 -16.80 8.33
N GLY A 255 -8.92 -15.99 8.33
CA GLY A 255 -7.74 -16.17 7.49
C GLY A 255 -6.51 -16.53 8.34
N PHE A 256 -5.66 -17.42 7.86
CA PHE A 256 -4.41 -17.80 8.50
C PHE A 256 -3.19 -17.22 7.80
N HIS A 257 -3.35 -16.84 6.55
CA HIS A 257 -2.29 -16.56 5.59
C HIS A 257 -1.69 -15.17 5.76
N GLU A 258 -2.50 -14.18 6.13
CA GLU A 258 -2.09 -12.77 6.22
C GLU A 258 -2.68 -12.07 7.45
N PRO A 259 -2.08 -12.24 8.65
CA PRO A 259 -2.48 -11.48 9.84
C PRO A 259 -2.21 -9.98 9.72
N GLY A 260 -1.28 -9.60 8.86
CA GLY A 260 -1.00 -8.27 8.37
C GLY A 260 -0.27 -8.41 7.05
N SER A 261 -0.68 -7.64 6.02
CA SER A 261 -0.09 -7.70 4.69
C SER A 261 0.50 -6.34 4.34
N ALA A 262 1.83 -6.25 4.42
CA ALA A 262 2.54 -5.01 4.11
C ALA A 262 2.59 -4.78 2.60
N LEU A 263 2.51 -3.50 2.23
CA LEU A 263 2.62 -3.02 0.87
C LEU A 263 3.90 -2.19 0.74
N SER A 264 4.59 -2.37 -0.38
CA SER A 264 5.87 -1.71 -0.64
C SER A 264 5.75 -0.70 -1.76
N ALA A 265 6.48 0.42 -1.61
CA ALA A 265 6.79 1.35 -2.68
C ALA A 265 8.30 1.24 -2.97
N ASN A 266 8.69 0.23 -3.74
CA ASN A 266 10.09 -0.01 -4.03
C ASN A 266 10.54 0.86 -5.21
N MET A 267 11.66 1.55 -5.03
CA MET A 267 12.20 2.51 -5.99
C MET A 267 13.46 1.97 -6.67
N ASN A 268 13.62 2.23 -7.95
CA ASN A 268 14.88 1.93 -8.65
C ASN A 268 16.07 2.53 -7.90
N LEU A 269 17.11 1.74 -7.63
CA LEU A 269 18.21 2.14 -6.76
C LEU A 269 19.07 3.25 -7.36
N ASP A 270 19.27 3.24 -8.68
CA ASP A 270 20.00 4.32 -9.36
C ASP A 270 19.23 5.64 -9.27
N LYS A 271 17.89 5.55 -9.38
CA LYS A 271 17.00 6.71 -9.24
C LYS A 271 16.96 7.22 -7.80
N TRP A 272 16.98 6.32 -6.82
CA TRP A 272 17.07 6.67 -5.40
C TRP A 272 18.35 7.46 -5.06
N ASN A 273 19.46 7.10 -5.69
CA ASN A 273 20.77 7.69 -5.46
C ASN A 273 21.03 8.97 -6.28
N SER A 274 20.14 9.37 -7.20
CA SER A 274 20.30 10.53 -8.06
C SER A 274 19.74 11.82 -7.45
#